data_2c92079f20aa3baf6633daf16941f81e
#
_entry.id   2c92079f20aa3baf6633daf16941f81e
#
_cell.length_a   1.000
_cell.length_b   1.000
_cell.length_c   1.000
_cell.angle_alpha   90.00
_cell.angle_beta   90.00
_cell.angle_gamma   90.00
#
_symmetry.space_group_name_H-M   'P 1'
#
loop_
_entity.id
_entity.type
_entity.pdbx_description
1 polymer ?
#
loop_
_entity_poly.entity_id
_entity_poly.type
_entity_poly.pdbx_seq_one_letter_code
_entity_poly.pdbx_strand_id
1 'polypeptide(L)'
;MTEQQPDPTEGVSPEVDIFSEEELLQKELQECKDKYIRLLADSENTRKRMQKEKQDMIRFSTENVISDFLTPMDNLENALHFAEQASEETANWAKGFQMILGQFKDVLANNGITSFVSTGAFFDPHHHEAVEIEISDTLEPGLILQEYIKGYKSKDRIIRPARVKVVKKSAPATEMQESETHQETLEKE
;
A
#
# COMPACT_ATOMS: atom_id res chain seq x y z
N MET A 1 -82.85 -3.59 -61.29
CA MET A 1 -81.99 -2.85 -62.22
C MET A 1 -81.31 -1.75 -61.41
N THR A 2 -80.15 -2.03 -60.96
CA THR A 2 -79.21 -0.98 -60.48
C THR A 2 -77.87 -1.68 -60.20
N GLU A 3 -76.90 -1.41 -61.07
CA GLU A 3 -75.54 -1.87 -60.95
C GLU A 3 -74.86 -1.17 -59.81
N GLN A 4 -74.28 -1.92 -58.95
CA GLN A 4 -73.27 -1.45 -57.96
C GLN A 4 -71.91 -1.75 -58.44
N GLN A 5 -71.10 -0.74 -58.72
CA GLN A 5 -69.68 -0.82 -58.90
C GLN A 5 -69.00 -1.10 -57.57
N PRO A 6 -67.96 -1.91 -57.54
CA PRO A 6 -67.10 -2.05 -56.39
C PRO A 6 -65.95 -1.02 -56.41
N ASP A 7 -65.75 -0.47 -55.24
CA ASP A 7 -64.74 0.48 -54.84
C ASP A 7 -63.32 -0.10 -54.98
N PRO A 8 -62.31 0.62 -55.52
CA PRO A 8 -60.96 0.14 -55.60
C PRO A 8 -60.27 0.37 -54.25
N THR A 9 -59.99 -0.71 -53.54
CA THR A 9 -59.13 -0.73 -52.37
C THR A 9 -57.75 -0.20 -52.72
N GLU A 10 -57.40 0.94 -52.19
CA GLU A 10 -56.04 1.48 -52.16
C GLU A 10 -55.09 0.50 -51.47
N GLY A 11 -54.23 -0.10 -52.25
CA GLY A 11 -53.07 -0.87 -51.77
C GLY A 11 -52.06 0.10 -51.20
N VAL A 12 -51.95 0.19 -49.87
CA VAL A 12 -50.81 0.79 -49.18
C VAL A 12 -49.63 -0.14 -49.41
N SER A 13 -48.77 0.19 -50.35
CA SER A 13 -47.47 -0.44 -50.50
C SER A 13 -46.64 0.01 -49.29
N PRO A 14 -46.01 -0.91 -48.56
CA PRO A 14 -44.99 -0.49 -47.59
C PRO A 14 -43.81 0.12 -48.37
N GLU A 15 -43.55 1.39 -48.13
CA GLU A 15 -42.31 2.03 -48.54
C GLU A 15 -41.15 1.28 -47.83
N VAL A 16 -40.60 0.34 -48.52
CA VAL A 16 -39.32 -0.25 -48.13
C VAL A 16 -38.28 0.85 -48.39
N ASP A 17 -37.80 1.45 -47.33
CA ASP A 17 -36.66 2.37 -47.38
C ASP A 17 -35.46 1.62 -47.95
N ILE A 18 -35.32 1.66 -49.24
CA ILE A 18 -34.17 1.12 -49.99
C ILE A 18 -33.06 2.15 -49.78
N PHE A 19 -32.33 2.03 -48.66
CA PHE A 19 -31.04 2.72 -48.54
C PHE A 19 -30.20 2.37 -49.78
N SER A 20 -29.63 3.39 -50.40
CA SER A 20 -28.73 3.12 -51.53
C SER A 20 -27.53 2.30 -51.01
N GLU A 21 -27.01 1.41 -51.84
CA GLU A 21 -25.85 0.57 -51.50
C GLU A 21 -24.68 1.44 -50.99
N GLU A 22 -24.60 2.66 -51.50
CA GLU A 22 -23.62 3.66 -51.11
C GLU A 22 -23.81 4.17 -49.64
N GLU A 23 -25.05 4.39 -49.19
CA GLU A 23 -25.38 4.80 -47.81
C GLU A 23 -25.07 3.67 -46.80
N LEU A 24 -25.32 2.42 -47.17
CA LEU A 24 -24.97 1.25 -46.35
C LEU A 24 -23.46 1.13 -46.18
N LEU A 25 -22.72 1.24 -47.28
CA LEU A 25 -21.25 1.20 -47.26
C LEU A 25 -20.65 2.37 -46.45
N GLN A 26 -21.21 3.58 -46.55
CA GLN A 26 -20.78 4.73 -45.77
C GLN A 26 -21.04 4.50 -44.29
N LYS A 27 -22.16 3.93 -43.88
CA LYS A 27 -22.50 3.60 -42.52
C LYS A 27 -21.54 2.55 -41.95
N GLU A 28 -21.29 1.47 -42.67
CA GLU A 28 -20.32 0.45 -42.26
C GLU A 28 -18.90 1.00 -42.11
N LEU A 29 -18.48 1.86 -43.04
CA LEU A 29 -17.20 2.54 -42.97
C LEU A 29 -17.10 3.44 -41.73
N GLN A 30 -18.16 4.17 -41.40
CA GLN A 30 -18.20 5.03 -40.20
C GLN A 30 -18.14 4.18 -38.92
N GLU A 31 -18.96 3.12 -38.86
CA GLU A 31 -18.92 2.19 -37.72
C GLU A 31 -17.51 1.54 -37.52
N CYS A 32 -16.88 1.19 -38.64
CA CYS A 32 -15.52 0.63 -38.59
C CYS A 32 -14.50 1.65 -38.08
N LYS A 33 -14.58 2.91 -38.52
CA LYS A 33 -13.75 4.01 -38.05
C LYS A 33 -13.97 4.25 -36.54
N ASP A 34 -15.21 4.29 -36.10
CA ASP A 34 -15.52 4.50 -34.70
C ASP A 34 -15.00 3.35 -33.81
N LYS A 35 -15.15 2.11 -34.25
CA LYS A 35 -14.54 0.94 -33.61
C LYS A 35 -13.03 1.02 -33.57
N TYR A 36 -12.39 1.43 -34.66
CA TYR A 36 -10.94 1.59 -34.73
C TYR A 36 -10.44 2.66 -33.77
N ILE A 37 -11.08 3.84 -33.72
CA ILE A 37 -10.71 4.92 -32.79
C ILE A 37 -10.86 4.46 -31.34
N ARG A 38 -11.94 3.74 -31.02
CA ARG A 38 -12.15 3.19 -29.68
C ARG A 38 -11.07 2.18 -29.32
N LEU A 39 -10.76 1.23 -30.22
CA LEU A 39 -9.69 0.25 -29.99
C LEU A 39 -8.32 0.91 -29.82
N LEU A 40 -8.04 1.97 -30.57
CA LEU A 40 -6.80 2.73 -30.40
C LEU A 40 -6.70 3.38 -29.03
N ALA A 41 -7.79 4.02 -28.60
CA ALA A 41 -7.86 4.63 -27.26
C ALA A 41 -7.73 3.59 -26.14
N ASP A 42 -8.40 2.45 -26.25
CA ASP A 42 -8.31 1.34 -25.29
C ASP A 42 -6.91 0.73 -25.25
N SER A 43 -6.27 0.59 -26.42
CA SER A 43 -4.87 0.13 -26.52
C SER A 43 -3.90 1.09 -25.85
N GLU A 44 -4.04 2.40 -26.07
CA GLU A 44 -3.22 3.42 -25.40
C GLU A 44 -3.43 3.42 -23.88
N ASN A 45 -4.67 3.36 -23.43
CA ASN A 45 -5.00 3.30 -22.02
C ASN A 45 -4.40 2.04 -21.37
N THR A 46 -4.53 0.90 -22.05
CA THR A 46 -3.94 -0.37 -21.59
C THR A 46 -2.43 -0.29 -21.54
N ARG A 47 -1.77 0.28 -22.55
CA ARG A 47 -0.32 0.48 -22.57
C ARG A 47 0.15 1.36 -21.41
N LYS A 48 -0.53 2.48 -21.16
CA LYS A 48 -0.22 3.38 -20.02
C LYS A 48 -0.37 2.65 -18.69
N ARG A 49 -1.46 1.89 -18.52
CA ARG A 49 -1.70 1.09 -17.32
C ARG A 49 -0.62 0.04 -17.12
N MET A 50 -0.31 -0.75 -18.13
CA MET A 50 0.73 -1.79 -18.05
C MET A 50 2.11 -1.20 -17.75
N GLN A 51 2.44 -0.03 -18.30
CA GLN A 51 3.69 0.66 -18.01
C GLN A 51 3.78 1.10 -16.54
N LYS A 52 2.68 1.61 -15.98
CA LYS A 52 2.59 1.96 -14.56
C LYS A 52 2.72 0.71 -13.68
N GLU A 53 1.94 -0.33 -13.97
CA GLU A 53 1.99 -1.61 -13.24
C GLU A 53 3.41 -2.21 -13.24
N LYS A 54 4.11 -2.15 -14.38
CA LYS A 54 5.50 -2.60 -14.49
C LYS A 54 6.44 -1.79 -13.58
N GLN A 55 6.30 -0.46 -13.56
CA GLN A 55 7.11 0.40 -12.69
C GLN A 55 6.83 0.12 -11.21
N ASP A 56 5.56 -0.04 -10.85
CA ASP A 56 5.15 -0.34 -9.48
C ASP A 56 5.67 -1.73 -9.05
N MET A 57 5.66 -2.72 -9.95
CA MET A 57 6.19 -4.07 -9.68
C MET A 57 7.70 -4.05 -9.45
N ILE A 58 8.46 -3.32 -10.28
CA ILE A 58 9.92 -3.18 -10.12
C ILE A 58 10.21 -2.51 -8.78
N ARG A 59 9.51 -1.42 -8.47
CA ARG A 59 9.65 -0.71 -7.19
C ARG A 59 9.36 -1.64 -6.01
N PHE A 60 8.24 -2.34 -6.04
CA PHE A 60 7.85 -3.28 -4.99
C PHE A 60 8.88 -4.40 -4.78
N SER A 61 9.40 -4.97 -5.88
CA SER A 61 10.44 -5.99 -5.82
C SER A 61 11.73 -5.46 -5.18
N THR A 62 12.12 -4.23 -5.52
CA THR A 62 13.29 -3.58 -4.92
C THR A 62 13.08 -3.31 -3.44
N GLU A 63 11.91 -2.79 -3.06
CA GLU A 63 11.55 -2.51 -1.66
C GLU A 63 11.56 -3.78 -0.80
N ASN A 64 11.11 -4.92 -1.33
CA ASN A 64 11.15 -6.21 -0.63
C ASN A 64 12.60 -6.66 -0.37
N VAL A 65 13.46 -6.63 -1.37
CA VAL A 65 14.89 -6.98 -1.20
C VAL A 65 15.55 -6.08 -0.16
N ILE A 66 15.23 -4.79 -0.18
CA ILE A 66 15.77 -3.86 0.81
C ILE A 66 15.23 -4.18 2.21
N SER A 67 13.95 -4.50 2.35
CA SER A 67 13.36 -4.88 3.63
C SER A 67 14.08 -6.05 4.27
N ASP A 68 14.43 -7.07 3.48
CA ASP A 68 15.20 -8.23 3.95
C ASP A 68 16.61 -7.84 4.39
N PHE A 69 17.20 -6.85 3.70
CA PHE A 69 18.56 -6.36 4.01
C PHE A 69 18.61 -5.47 5.26
N LEU A 70 17.49 -4.85 5.68
CA LEU A 70 17.46 -3.99 6.87
C LEU A 70 17.81 -4.76 8.16
N THR A 71 17.38 -6.01 8.28
CA THR A 71 17.64 -6.81 9.50
C THR A 71 19.13 -7.09 9.71
N PRO A 72 19.92 -7.58 8.73
CA PRO A 72 21.38 -7.67 8.86
C PRO A 72 22.06 -6.35 9.17
N MET A 73 21.57 -5.24 8.59
CA MET A 73 22.10 -3.91 8.82
C MET A 73 21.86 -3.44 10.27
N ASP A 74 20.68 -3.68 10.85
CA ASP A 74 20.40 -3.38 12.26
C ASP A 74 21.29 -4.21 13.19
N ASN A 75 21.49 -5.50 12.88
CA ASN A 75 22.36 -6.37 13.65
C ASN A 75 23.82 -5.88 13.63
N LEU A 76 24.27 -5.40 12.47
CA LEU A 76 25.60 -4.78 12.35
C LEU A 76 25.69 -3.50 13.16
N GLU A 77 24.67 -2.63 13.12
CA GLU A 77 24.61 -1.39 13.92
C GLU A 77 24.68 -1.69 15.42
N ASN A 78 23.91 -2.68 15.88
CA ASN A 78 23.93 -3.12 17.27
C ASN A 78 25.30 -3.69 17.67
N ALA A 79 25.90 -4.53 16.83
CA ALA A 79 27.25 -5.09 17.09
C ALA A 79 28.31 -3.99 17.20
N LEU A 80 28.23 -2.96 16.36
CA LEU A 80 29.13 -1.81 16.40
C LEU A 80 28.94 -0.99 17.66
N HIS A 81 27.71 -0.80 18.11
CA HIS A 81 27.42 -0.10 19.36
C HIS A 81 28.04 -0.80 20.58
N PHE A 82 27.97 -2.13 20.63
CA PHE A 82 28.65 -2.91 21.69
C PHE A 82 30.18 -2.85 21.57
N ALA A 83 30.71 -2.86 20.34
CA ALA A 83 32.15 -2.80 20.10
C ALA A 83 32.77 -1.47 20.56
N GLU A 84 32.05 -0.36 20.48
CA GLU A 84 32.51 0.96 20.97
C GLU A 84 32.69 1.00 22.49
N GLN A 85 31.96 0.18 23.23
CA GLN A 85 32.00 0.11 24.70
C GLN A 85 33.07 -0.87 25.20
N ALA A 86 33.76 -1.59 24.31
CA ALA A 86 34.76 -2.60 24.64
C ALA A 86 36.16 -1.98 24.84
N SER A 87 37.18 -2.50 24.21
CA SER A 87 38.55 -1.99 24.31
C SER A 87 38.80 -0.88 23.26
N GLU A 88 39.81 -0.05 23.50
CA GLU A 88 40.22 1.02 22.56
C GLU A 88 40.61 0.46 21.18
N GLU A 89 41.25 -0.70 21.13
CA GLU A 89 41.59 -1.40 19.86
C GLU A 89 40.31 -1.80 19.12
N THR A 90 39.32 -2.35 19.82
CA THR A 90 38.01 -2.75 19.25
C THR A 90 37.24 -1.53 18.76
N ALA A 91 37.24 -0.44 19.52
CA ALA A 91 36.62 0.81 19.13
C ALA A 91 37.23 1.40 17.84
N ASN A 92 38.52 1.31 17.66
CA ASN A 92 39.20 1.77 16.44
C ASN A 92 38.83 0.91 15.22
N TRP A 93 38.71 -0.40 15.38
CA TRP A 93 38.16 -1.29 14.36
C TRP A 93 36.72 -0.97 14.01
N ALA A 94 35.89 -0.76 15.00
CA ALA A 94 34.46 -0.41 14.84
C ALA A 94 34.23 0.85 13.99
N LYS A 95 35.14 1.85 14.09
CA LYS A 95 35.07 3.08 13.24
C LYS A 95 35.13 2.77 11.75
N GLY A 96 35.96 1.81 11.33
CA GLY A 96 36.04 1.39 9.93
C GLY A 96 34.70 0.81 9.44
N PHE A 97 34.10 -0.06 10.22
CA PHE A 97 32.79 -0.66 9.88
C PHE A 97 31.65 0.37 9.95
N GLN A 98 31.71 1.36 10.84
CA GLN A 98 30.75 2.46 10.86
C GLN A 98 30.75 3.27 9.56
N MET A 99 31.93 3.50 8.98
CA MET A 99 32.02 4.15 7.67
C MET A 99 31.35 3.32 6.57
N ILE A 100 31.52 1.99 6.60
CA ILE A 100 30.84 1.08 5.66
C ILE A 100 29.33 1.11 5.88
N LEU A 101 28.88 1.06 7.14
CA LEU A 101 27.47 1.18 7.48
C LEU A 101 26.87 2.52 7.00
N GLY A 102 27.63 3.61 7.10
CA GLY A 102 27.28 4.91 6.54
C GLY A 102 27.03 4.84 5.02
N GLN A 103 27.93 4.17 4.29
CA GLN A 103 27.75 3.99 2.83
C GLN A 103 26.48 3.19 2.50
N PHE A 104 26.12 2.16 3.27
CA PHE A 104 24.85 1.46 3.08
C PHE A 104 23.64 2.40 3.30
N LYS A 105 23.68 3.24 4.34
CA LYS A 105 22.63 4.24 4.59
C LYS A 105 22.54 5.27 3.45
N ASP A 106 23.66 5.68 2.88
CA ASP A 106 23.69 6.58 1.72
C ASP A 106 23.07 5.92 0.48
N VAL A 107 23.35 4.64 0.25
CA VAL A 107 22.71 3.87 -0.84
C VAL A 107 21.20 3.80 -0.65
N LEU A 108 20.70 3.56 0.57
CA LEU A 108 19.27 3.58 0.86
C LEU A 108 18.65 4.96 0.59
N ALA A 109 19.30 6.02 1.07
CA ALA A 109 18.84 7.40 0.88
C ALA A 109 18.79 7.80 -0.61
N ASN A 110 19.79 7.40 -1.41
CA ASN A 110 19.83 7.63 -2.85
C ASN A 110 18.70 6.91 -3.59
N ASN A 111 18.21 5.78 -3.06
CA ASN A 111 17.03 5.08 -3.56
C ASN A 111 15.72 5.61 -2.97
N GLY A 112 15.75 6.71 -2.23
CA GLY A 112 14.58 7.35 -1.65
C GLY A 112 14.04 6.66 -0.41
N ILE A 113 14.85 5.82 0.24
CA ILE A 113 14.50 5.09 1.47
C ILE A 113 15.18 5.79 2.64
N THR A 114 14.38 6.23 3.60
CA THR A 114 14.85 6.96 4.77
C THR A 114 14.32 6.33 6.05
N SER A 115 15.15 6.32 7.09
CA SER A 115 14.69 5.99 8.43
C SER A 115 13.92 7.18 9.03
N PHE A 116 13.00 6.89 9.91
CA PHE A 116 12.33 7.91 10.72
C PHE A 116 12.54 7.61 12.22
N VAL A 117 12.50 8.66 13.04
CA VAL A 117 12.69 8.56 14.49
C VAL A 117 11.32 8.51 15.14
N SER A 118 11.10 7.51 15.99
CA SER A 118 9.83 7.28 16.68
C SER A 118 9.85 7.67 18.15
N THR A 119 11.03 7.73 18.77
CA THR A 119 11.16 8.04 20.20
C THR A 119 10.66 9.47 20.51
N GLY A 120 9.76 9.58 21.49
CA GLY A 120 9.13 10.86 21.88
C GLY A 120 7.94 11.26 21.00
N ALA A 121 7.61 10.51 19.97
CA ALA A 121 6.39 10.69 19.19
C ALA A 121 5.22 9.90 19.77
N PHE A 122 4.00 10.19 19.33
CA PHE A 122 2.83 9.38 19.64
C PHE A 122 2.76 8.16 18.71
N PHE A 123 2.25 7.07 19.26
CA PHE A 123 2.07 5.82 18.53
C PHE A 123 1.05 5.98 17.41
N ASP A 124 1.46 5.60 16.21
CA ASP A 124 0.64 5.53 15.01
C ASP A 124 0.71 4.10 14.45
N PRO A 125 -0.40 3.35 14.38
CA PRO A 125 -0.41 1.98 13.86
C PRO A 125 0.10 1.84 12.43
N HIS A 126 0.06 2.90 11.62
CA HIS A 126 0.59 2.88 10.26
C HIS A 126 2.12 2.91 10.20
N HIS A 127 2.77 3.50 11.20
CA HIS A 127 4.21 3.72 11.24
C HIS A 127 4.92 2.85 12.27
N HIS A 128 4.21 2.43 13.33
CA HIS A 128 4.80 1.81 14.51
C HIS A 128 4.17 0.45 14.83
N GLU A 129 4.99 -0.46 15.31
CA GLU A 129 4.59 -1.76 15.88
C GLU A 129 4.95 -1.76 17.37
N ALA A 130 3.96 -1.80 18.26
CA ALA A 130 4.17 -1.88 19.69
C ALA A 130 4.58 -3.31 20.08
N VAL A 131 5.83 -3.48 20.52
CA VAL A 131 6.37 -4.78 20.96
C VAL A 131 6.44 -4.89 22.47
N GLU A 132 6.43 -3.74 23.15
CA GLU A 132 6.44 -3.67 24.61
C GLU A 132 5.54 -2.52 25.08
N ILE A 133 4.87 -2.74 26.21
CA ILE A 133 3.99 -1.76 26.84
C ILE A 133 4.52 -1.45 28.22
N GLU A 134 4.72 -0.17 28.51
CA GLU A 134 5.01 0.36 29.84
C GLU A 134 3.74 0.91 30.47
N ILE A 135 3.38 0.41 31.64
CA ILE A 135 2.24 0.95 32.41
C ILE A 135 2.74 2.13 33.25
N SER A 136 2.25 3.32 32.98
CA SER A 136 2.62 4.52 33.72
C SER A 136 1.43 5.48 33.84
N ASP A 137 1.23 6.01 35.04
CA ASP A 137 0.22 7.03 35.32
C ASP A 137 0.78 8.45 35.20
N THR A 138 2.13 8.58 35.10
CA THR A 138 2.83 9.88 35.04
C THR A 138 3.10 10.33 33.59
N LEU A 139 3.12 9.40 32.64
CA LEU A 139 3.41 9.68 31.23
C LEU A 139 2.13 9.65 30.41
N GLU A 140 2.12 10.39 29.31
CA GLU A 140 0.97 10.43 28.40
C GLU A 140 0.76 9.06 27.71
N PRO A 141 -0.47 8.52 27.72
CA PRO A 141 -0.78 7.28 27.02
C PRO A 141 -0.53 7.42 25.51
N GLY A 142 0.08 6.41 24.93
CA GLY A 142 0.43 6.40 23.52
C GLY A 142 1.79 7.05 23.20
N LEU A 143 2.50 7.59 24.19
CA LEU A 143 3.85 8.11 24.00
C LEU A 143 4.83 6.95 23.77
N ILE A 144 5.71 7.08 22.78
CA ILE A 144 6.78 6.13 22.48
C ILE A 144 8.00 6.46 23.33
N LEU A 145 8.36 5.55 24.23
CA LEU A 145 9.51 5.70 25.12
C LEU A 145 10.81 5.31 24.50
N GLN A 146 10.80 4.22 23.74
CA GLN A 146 12.00 3.64 23.16
C GLN A 146 11.69 3.01 21.81
N GLU A 147 12.63 3.14 20.89
CA GLU A 147 12.65 2.47 19.60
C GLU A 147 13.68 1.34 19.66
N TYR A 148 13.22 0.09 19.50
CA TYR A 148 14.09 -1.09 19.47
C TYR A 148 14.63 -1.36 18.09
N ILE A 149 13.79 -1.15 17.07
CA ILE A 149 14.15 -1.35 15.67
C ILE A 149 13.64 -0.15 14.87
N LYS A 150 14.53 0.46 14.10
CA LYS A 150 14.23 1.65 13.30
C LYS A 150 13.19 1.36 12.22
N GLY A 151 12.26 2.27 12.05
CA GLY A 151 11.34 2.27 10.93
C GLY A 151 11.97 2.85 9.68
N TYR A 152 11.56 2.34 8.51
CA TYR A 152 12.01 2.80 7.20
C TYR A 152 10.82 3.06 6.28
N LYS A 153 10.90 4.16 5.54
CA LYS A 153 9.88 4.56 4.56
C LYS A 153 10.51 4.91 3.21
N SER A 154 9.76 4.65 2.15
CA SER A 154 10.05 5.07 0.78
C SER A 154 8.99 6.08 0.36
N LYS A 155 9.36 7.36 0.20
CA LYS A 155 8.45 8.48 -0.14
C LYS A 155 7.08 8.41 0.55
N ASP A 156 6.13 7.63 0.00
CA ASP A 156 4.73 7.57 0.42
C ASP A 156 4.35 6.23 1.07
N ARG A 157 5.31 5.30 1.23
CA ARG A 157 5.03 3.95 1.73
C ARG A 157 5.99 3.56 2.84
N ILE A 158 5.44 2.94 3.88
CA ILE A 158 6.22 2.29 4.92
C ILE A 158 6.76 0.97 4.40
N ILE A 159 8.09 0.81 4.41
CA ILE A 159 8.78 -0.45 4.06
C ILE A 159 8.78 -1.37 5.27
N ARG A 160 9.13 -0.80 6.44
CA ARG A 160 9.13 -1.51 7.71
C ARG A 160 8.69 -0.55 8.84
N PRO A 161 7.69 -0.92 9.66
CA PRO A 161 7.32 -0.14 10.83
C PRO A 161 8.46 -0.13 11.86
N ALA A 162 8.53 0.92 12.66
CA ALA A 162 9.42 0.96 13.79
C ALA A 162 8.84 0.10 14.93
N ARG A 163 9.70 -0.73 15.54
CA ARG A 163 9.30 -1.55 16.70
C ARG A 163 9.61 -0.78 17.98
N VAL A 164 8.57 -0.47 18.76
CA VAL A 164 8.63 0.52 19.81
C VAL A 164 8.03 0.03 21.12
N LYS A 165 8.47 0.68 22.22
CA LYS A 165 7.88 0.57 23.54
C LYS A 165 6.95 1.77 23.76
N VAL A 166 5.67 1.48 24.10
CA VAL A 166 4.61 2.50 24.19
C VAL A 166 4.04 2.55 25.60
N VAL A 167 3.72 3.76 26.06
CA VAL A 167 3.05 3.98 27.33
C VAL A 167 1.58 3.61 27.24
N LYS A 168 1.09 2.83 28.20
CA LYS A 168 -0.33 2.59 28.44
C LYS A 168 -0.68 3.07 29.85
N LYS A 169 -1.81 3.72 30.00
CA LYS A 169 -2.32 4.09 31.31
C LYS A 169 -2.73 2.85 32.07
N SER A 170 -2.46 2.84 33.38
CA SER A 170 -2.98 1.82 34.30
C SER A 170 -4.51 1.76 34.15
N ALA A 171 -5.06 0.59 33.83
CA ALA A 171 -6.51 0.42 33.83
C ALA A 171 -6.98 0.52 35.30
N PRO A 172 -8.01 1.32 35.65
CA PRO A 172 -8.58 1.28 36.98
C PRO A 172 -9.04 -0.15 37.28
N ALA A 173 -8.73 -0.62 38.46
CA ALA A 173 -8.91 -2.02 38.94
C ALA A 173 -10.36 -2.57 38.84
N THR A 174 -11.30 -1.80 38.31
CA THR A 174 -12.72 -2.16 38.19
C THR A 174 -13.03 -3.07 36.99
N GLU A 175 -12.17 -3.13 35.95
CA GLU A 175 -12.47 -3.94 34.78
C GLU A 175 -11.94 -5.39 34.84
N MET A 176 -11.12 -5.73 35.82
CA MET A 176 -10.61 -7.09 36.00
C MET A 176 -11.60 -8.06 36.68
N GLN A 177 -12.66 -7.54 37.32
CA GLN A 177 -13.63 -8.40 38.04
C GLN A 177 -14.81 -8.86 37.16
N GLU A 178 -15.07 -8.23 36.02
CA GLU A 178 -16.17 -8.65 35.13
C GLU A 178 -15.81 -9.81 34.19
N SER A 179 -14.51 -10.03 33.93
CA SER A 179 -14.09 -11.12 33.04
C SER A 179 -13.94 -12.48 33.75
N GLU A 180 -13.69 -12.50 35.06
CA GLU A 180 -13.62 -13.76 35.83
C GLU A 180 -14.99 -14.29 36.20
N THR A 181 -16.00 -13.43 36.40
CA THR A 181 -17.36 -13.87 36.74
C THR A 181 -18.14 -14.47 35.57
N HIS A 182 -17.73 -14.20 34.32
CA HIS A 182 -18.39 -14.75 33.14
C HIS A 182 -17.88 -16.13 32.74
N GLN A 183 -16.71 -16.55 33.21
CA GLN A 183 -16.18 -17.89 32.95
C GLN A 183 -16.65 -18.92 33.96
N GLU A 184 -16.96 -18.54 35.21
CA GLU A 184 -17.46 -19.46 36.24
C GLU A 184 -18.92 -19.86 36.08
N THR A 185 -19.71 -19.10 35.30
CA THR A 185 -21.14 -19.41 35.06
C THR A 185 -21.36 -20.34 33.89
N LEU A 186 -20.37 -20.58 33.01
CA LEU A 186 -20.51 -21.50 31.87
C LEU A 186 -20.01 -22.94 32.14
N GLU A 187 -19.39 -23.21 33.28
CA GLU A 187 -18.95 -24.55 33.67
C GLU A 187 -19.95 -25.29 34.61
N LYS A 188 -21.12 -24.70 34.89
CA LYS A 188 -22.12 -25.27 35.80
C LYS A 188 -23.51 -25.51 35.16
N GLU A 189 -23.61 -25.54 33.85
CA GLU A 189 -24.78 -26.05 33.10
C GLU A 189 -24.29 -27.23 32.18
#